data_c7f5306dfeef5afdc1f5e7d79c062ce5
#
_entry.id   c7f5306dfeef5afdc1f5e7d79c062ce5
#
_cell.length_a   1.000
_cell.length_b   1.000
_cell.length_c   1.000
_cell.angle_alpha   90.00
_cell.angle_beta   90.00
_cell.angle_gamma   90.00
#
_symmetry.space_group_name_H-M   'P 1'
#
loop_
_entity.id
_entity.type
_entity.pdbx_description
1 polymer ?
#
loop_
_entity_poly.entity_id
_entity_poly.type
_entity_poly.pdbx_seq_one_letter_code
_entity_poly.pdbx_strand_id
1 'polypeptide(L)' 'MRFPDRTTIERIRAQYPPGTRVELLQMDDVQAPPPGTLGTVIAVDDTASLIVSWDTGSSLNVVYGQDRARRI' A
#
# COMPACT_ATOMS: atom_id res chain seq x y z
N MET A 1 18.74 -4.33 4.48
CA MET A 1 17.31 -4.01 4.68
C MET A 1 16.67 -5.09 5.55
N ARG A 2 15.86 -4.68 6.48
CA ARG A 2 15.17 -5.62 7.36
C ARG A 2 13.72 -5.77 6.91
N PHE A 3 13.30 -7.01 6.67
CA PHE A 3 11.91 -7.30 6.36
C PHE A 3 11.07 -7.28 7.64
N PRO A 4 9.80 -6.89 7.58
CA PRO A 4 8.91 -6.97 8.72
C PRO A 4 8.73 -8.44 9.14
N ASP A 5 8.49 -8.65 10.42
CA ASP A 5 8.25 -9.99 10.93
C ASP A 5 6.84 -10.46 10.57
N ARG A 6 6.59 -11.75 10.83
CA ARG A 6 5.32 -12.38 10.49
C ARG A 6 4.13 -11.71 11.19
N THR A 7 4.30 -11.32 12.45
CA THR A 7 3.25 -10.66 13.22
C THR A 7 2.86 -9.32 12.58
N THR A 8 3.85 -8.55 12.12
CA THR A 8 3.60 -7.29 11.43
C THR A 8 2.87 -7.53 10.13
N ILE A 9 3.28 -8.53 9.34
CA ILE A 9 2.63 -8.85 8.07
C ILE A 9 1.17 -9.25 8.30
N GLU A 10 0.91 -10.10 9.28
CA GLU A 10 -0.44 -10.55 9.61
C GLU A 10 -1.32 -9.40 10.06
N ARG A 11 -0.77 -8.47 10.88
CA ARG A 11 -1.50 -7.29 11.32
C ARG A 11 -1.90 -6.40 10.16
N ILE A 12 -0.97 -6.16 9.22
CA ILE A 12 -1.25 -5.32 8.06
C ILE A 12 -2.27 -6.00 7.14
N ARG A 13 -2.16 -7.32 6.95
CA ARG A 13 -3.16 -8.06 6.18
C ARG A 13 -4.55 -7.97 6.78
N ALA A 14 -4.64 -7.97 8.11
CA ALA A 14 -5.93 -7.83 8.80
C ALA A 14 -6.51 -6.42 8.66
N GLN A 15 -5.65 -5.39 8.63
CA GLN A 15 -6.08 -4.00 8.50
C GLN A 15 -6.44 -3.63 7.06
N TYR A 16 -5.83 -4.32 6.08
CA TYR A 16 -5.99 -4.00 4.66
C TYR A 16 -6.38 -5.25 3.87
N PRO A 17 -7.55 -5.84 4.15
CA PRO A 17 -8.00 -6.97 3.35
C PRO A 17 -8.25 -6.55 1.90
N PRO A 18 -8.24 -7.50 0.94
CA PRO A 18 -8.56 -7.18 -0.45
C PRO A 18 -9.87 -6.41 -0.56
N GLY A 19 -9.89 -5.39 -1.40
CA GLY A 19 -11.05 -4.51 -1.55
C GLY A 19 -11.03 -3.28 -0.68
N THR A 20 -10.08 -3.16 0.26
CA THR A 20 -9.96 -1.99 1.11
C THR A 20 -9.61 -0.77 0.26
N ARG A 21 -10.35 0.33 0.47
CA ARG A 21 -10.06 1.60 -0.20
C ARG A 21 -9.02 2.37 0.60
N VAL A 22 -8.06 2.96 -0.11
CA VAL A 22 -6.95 3.70 0.49
C VAL A 22 -6.72 5.01 -0.26
N GLU A 23 -6.10 5.94 0.46
CA GLU A 23 -5.64 7.22 -0.11
C GLU A 23 -4.12 7.27 -0.02
N LEU A 24 -3.46 7.62 -1.12
CA LEU A 24 -2.02 7.79 -1.12
C LEU A 24 -1.65 9.06 -0.37
N LEU A 25 -0.75 8.95 0.60
CA LEU A 25 -0.25 10.08 1.39
C LEU A 25 1.14 10.51 0.92
N GLN A 26 2.02 9.54 0.65
CA GLN A 26 3.39 9.82 0.26
C GLN A 26 3.98 8.64 -0.50
N MET A 27 4.57 8.91 -1.66
CA MET A 27 5.32 7.93 -2.43
C MET A 27 6.42 8.67 -3.18
N ASP A 28 7.66 8.34 -2.88
CA ASP A 28 8.81 9.02 -3.43
C ASP A 28 9.33 8.28 -4.66
N ASP A 29 8.56 8.32 -5.74
CA ASP A 29 8.83 7.65 -7.00
C ASP A 29 8.42 8.59 -8.14
N VAL A 30 9.23 8.66 -9.19
CA VAL A 30 8.95 9.56 -10.31
C VAL A 30 7.65 9.22 -11.04
N GLN A 31 7.19 7.98 -10.92
CA GLN A 31 5.97 7.51 -11.55
C GLN A 31 4.80 7.45 -10.57
N ALA A 32 4.98 7.93 -9.35
CA ALA A 32 3.93 7.89 -8.34
C ALA A 32 2.73 8.74 -8.75
N PRO A 33 1.51 8.27 -8.51
CA PRO A 33 0.36 9.16 -8.61
C PRO A 33 0.47 10.25 -7.54
N PRO A 34 -0.20 11.39 -7.72
CA PRO A 34 -0.10 12.47 -6.73
C PRO A 34 -0.70 12.06 -5.39
N PRO A 35 -0.23 12.64 -4.29
CA PRO A 35 -0.88 12.45 -2.98
C PRO A 35 -2.35 12.81 -3.07
N GLY A 36 -3.19 12.06 -2.36
CA GLY A 36 -4.63 12.19 -2.44
C GLY A 36 -5.29 11.23 -3.42
N THR A 37 -4.50 10.54 -4.27
CA THR A 37 -5.04 9.55 -5.19
C THR A 37 -5.63 8.39 -4.40
N LEU A 38 -6.80 7.94 -4.83
CA LEU A 38 -7.50 6.81 -4.21
C LEU A 38 -7.20 5.53 -4.97
N GLY A 39 -7.23 4.42 -4.25
CA GLY A 39 -7.02 3.10 -4.85
C GLY A 39 -7.68 1.99 -4.04
N THR A 40 -7.56 0.78 -4.55
CA THR A 40 -8.12 -0.42 -3.93
C THR A 40 -7.00 -1.41 -3.67
N VAL A 41 -6.91 -1.89 -2.44
CA VAL A 41 -5.94 -2.93 -2.08
C VAL A 41 -6.34 -4.24 -2.74
N ILE A 42 -5.40 -4.85 -3.45
CA ILE A 42 -5.56 -6.16 -4.08
C ILE A 42 -5.07 -7.25 -3.12
N ALA A 43 -3.94 -7.01 -2.47
CA ALA A 43 -3.31 -7.96 -1.55
C ALA A 43 -2.24 -7.25 -0.73
N VAL A 44 -1.71 -7.93 0.27
CA VAL A 44 -0.50 -7.53 1.00
C VAL A 44 0.53 -8.62 0.79
N ASP A 45 1.71 -8.25 0.30
CA ASP A 45 2.74 -9.25 0.02
C ASP A 45 3.55 -9.61 1.27
N ASP A 46 4.54 -10.50 1.12
CA ASP A 46 5.34 -10.99 2.24
C ASP A 46 6.32 -9.96 2.79
N THR A 47 6.42 -8.79 2.17
CA THR A 47 7.19 -7.65 2.71
C THR A 47 6.29 -6.64 3.40
N ALA A 48 5.02 -6.98 3.62
CA ALA A 48 3.99 -6.11 4.18
C ALA A 48 3.68 -4.89 3.31
N SER A 49 4.04 -4.93 2.03
CA SER A 49 3.69 -3.87 1.09
C SER A 49 2.28 -4.09 0.55
N LEU A 50 1.56 -2.99 0.36
CA LEU A 50 0.22 -3.06 -0.20
C LEU A 50 0.31 -3.10 -1.72
N ILE A 51 -0.30 -4.11 -2.32
CA ILE A 51 -0.48 -4.17 -3.77
C ILE A 51 -1.77 -3.44 -4.06
N VAL A 52 -1.68 -2.30 -4.74
CA VAL A 52 -2.82 -1.39 -4.91
C VAL A 52 -3.08 -1.14 -6.39
N SER A 53 -4.35 -1.20 -6.75
CA SER A 53 -4.84 -0.72 -8.03
C SER A 53 -5.32 0.72 -7.83
N TRP A 54 -4.55 1.68 -8.30
CA TRP A 54 -4.89 3.10 -8.16
C TRP A 54 -5.94 3.50 -9.19
N ASP A 55 -6.85 4.38 -8.80
CA ASP A 55 -7.96 4.80 -9.67
C ASP A 55 -7.47 5.52 -10.93
N THR A 56 -6.24 6.05 -10.90
CA THR A 56 -5.60 6.67 -12.08
C THR A 56 -5.07 5.65 -13.09
N GLY A 57 -5.12 4.37 -12.77
CA GLY A 57 -4.57 3.31 -13.63
C GLY A 57 -3.15 2.89 -13.25
N SER A 58 -2.51 3.57 -12.31
CA SER A 58 -1.20 3.15 -11.81
C SER A 58 -1.33 1.87 -10.97
N SER A 59 -0.27 1.05 -10.99
CA SER A 59 -0.20 -0.19 -10.20
C SER A 59 1.00 -0.22 -9.25
N LEU A 60 1.53 0.93 -8.87
CA LEU A 60 2.67 0.99 -7.95
C LEU A 60 2.24 0.58 -6.55
N ASN A 61 3.04 -0.28 -5.92
CA ASN A 61 2.77 -0.78 -4.57
C ASN A 61 3.18 0.25 -3.52
N VAL A 62 2.49 0.24 -2.38
CA VAL A 62 2.87 1.03 -1.20
C VAL A 62 3.89 0.22 -0.41
N VAL A 63 5.15 0.62 -0.44
CA VAL A 63 6.27 -0.13 0.15
C VAL A 63 6.32 0.13 1.65
N TYR A 64 6.29 -0.94 2.44
CA TYR A 64 6.34 -0.85 3.89
C TYR A 64 7.61 -0.09 4.34
N GLY A 65 7.40 0.91 5.20
CA GLY A 65 8.50 1.69 5.76
C GLY A 65 9.02 2.81 4.86
N GLN A 66 8.58 2.88 3.60
CA GLN A 66 9.02 3.95 2.67
C GLN A 66 7.87 4.82 2.24
N ASP A 67 6.78 4.21 1.80
CA ASP A 67 5.60 4.91 1.29
C ASP A 67 4.52 4.94 2.35
N ARG A 68 3.56 5.83 2.19
CA ARG A 68 2.46 5.97 3.15
C ARG A 68 1.14 6.08 2.45
N ALA A 69 0.17 5.32 2.93
CA ALA A 69 -1.21 5.39 2.53
C ALA A 69 -2.08 5.22 3.77
N ARG A 70 -3.32 5.65 3.68
CA ARG A 70 -4.28 5.47 4.78
C ARG A 70 -5.55 4.82 4.26
N ARG A 71 -6.19 4.05 5.12
CA ARG A 71 -7.49 3.48 4.83
C ARG A 71 -8.56 4.57 4.96
N ILE A 72 -9.51 4.56 4.05
CA ILE A 72 -10.62 5.51 4.05
C ILE A 72 -11.96 4.81 4.26
#